data_2f55c2da201c57c5b0f4dda64a9dd15b
#
_entry.id   2f55c2da201c57c5b0f4dda64a9dd15b
#
_cell.length_a   1.000
_cell.length_b   1.000
_cell.length_c   1.000
_cell.angle_alpha   90.00
_cell.angle_beta   90.00
_cell.angle_gamma   90.00
#
_symmetry.space_group_name_H-M   'P 1'
#
loop_
_entity.id
_entity.type
_entity.pdbx_description
1 polymer ?
#
loop_
_entity_poly.entity_id
_entity_poly.type
_entity_poly.pdbx_seq_one_letter_code
_entity_poly.pdbx_strand_id
1 'polypeptide(L)'
;MENTSGLGEKAEIPKEIDRWNWGAVFLSAIWGIGNKTYVALLALVPIVNIFVLIALGLNGNKWAWRNKHWKSVEHFKAAQQKWTYAGYAAFAIYVFVFLKGFYEIFW
;
A
#
# COMPACT_ATOMS: atom_id res chain seq x y z
N MET A 1 -25.26 -0.57 -0.48
CA MET A 1 -24.38 0.26 0.36
C MET A 1 -24.02 1.54 -0.39
N GLU A 2 -24.14 2.67 0.26
CA GLU A 2 -23.74 3.94 -0.32
C GLU A 2 -22.23 4.03 -0.47
N ASN A 3 -21.76 4.60 -1.58
CA ASN A 3 -20.33 4.78 -1.82
C ASN A 3 -19.85 6.05 -1.12
N THR A 4 -19.19 5.89 0.01
CA THR A 4 -18.67 7.00 0.82
C THR A 4 -17.16 7.20 0.64
N SER A 5 -16.54 6.57 -0.37
CA SER A 5 -15.11 6.71 -0.60
C SER A 5 -14.73 8.17 -0.85
N GLY A 6 -13.55 8.55 -0.37
CA GLY A 6 -13.06 9.92 -0.51
C GLY A 6 -13.60 10.90 0.50
N LEU A 7 -14.49 10.49 1.40
CA LEU A 7 -15.11 11.39 2.38
C LEU A 7 -14.34 11.50 3.70
N GLY A 8 -13.13 10.97 3.76
CA GLY A 8 -12.30 11.05 4.96
C GLY A 8 -12.94 10.32 6.13
N GLU A 9 -13.08 11.02 7.27
CA GLU A 9 -13.65 10.42 8.48
C GLU A 9 -15.09 9.96 8.32
N LYS A 10 -15.81 10.52 7.35
CA LYS A 10 -17.21 10.15 7.10
C LYS A 10 -17.33 8.91 6.22
N ALA A 11 -16.22 8.41 5.68
CA ALA A 11 -16.25 7.22 4.84
C ALA A 11 -16.56 5.98 5.67
N GLU A 12 -17.46 5.14 5.15
CA GLU A 12 -17.72 3.82 5.71
C GLU A 12 -16.87 2.80 4.95
N ILE A 13 -16.20 1.93 5.69
CA ILE A 13 -15.27 0.97 5.11
C ILE A 13 -16.02 -0.32 4.75
N PRO A 14 -16.10 -0.67 3.46
CA PRO A 14 -16.68 -1.95 3.09
C PRO A 14 -15.87 -3.11 3.68
N LYS A 15 -16.57 -4.13 4.16
CA LYS A 15 -15.91 -5.30 4.76
C LYS A 15 -14.98 -6.00 3.77
N GLU A 16 -15.34 -6.01 2.50
CA GLU A 16 -14.59 -6.70 1.45
C GLU A 16 -13.18 -6.15 1.24
N ILE A 17 -12.94 -4.91 1.65
CA ILE A 17 -11.62 -4.28 1.49
C ILE A 17 -10.85 -4.15 2.81
N ASP A 18 -11.45 -4.52 3.93
CA ASP A 18 -10.81 -4.42 5.24
C ASP A 18 -9.91 -5.62 5.46
N ARG A 19 -8.75 -5.62 4.80
CA ARG A 19 -7.77 -6.70 4.86
C ARG A 19 -6.37 -6.18 4.55
N TRP A 20 -5.38 -7.03 4.73
CA TRP A 20 -3.97 -6.70 4.51
C TRP A 20 -3.72 -6.27 3.06
N ASN A 21 -2.87 -5.26 2.88
CA ASN A 21 -2.55 -4.71 1.56
C ASN A 21 -1.05 -4.80 1.29
N TRP A 22 -0.63 -5.85 0.57
CA TRP A 22 0.77 -6.04 0.23
C TRP A 22 1.31 -4.97 -0.72
N GLY A 23 0.48 -4.42 -1.61
CA GLY A 23 0.91 -3.33 -2.49
C GLY A 23 1.33 -2.10 -1.71
N ALA A 24 0.57 -1.77 -0.65
CA ALA A 24 0.90 -0.66 0.24
C ALA A 24 2.21 -0.91 0.98
N VAL A 25 2.46 -2.15 1.39
CA VAL A 25 3.69 -2.51 2.10
C VAL A 25 4.91 -2.43 1.17
N PHE A 26 4.84 -3.06 0.01
CA PHE A 26 6.01 -3.17 -0.87
C PHE A 26 6.31 -1.90 -1.64
N LEU A 27 5.30 -1.11 -1.99
CA LEU A 27 5.48 0.13 -2.73
C LEU A 27 5.39 1.39 -1.84
N SER A 28 4.89 1.22 -0.62
CA SER A 28 4.86 2.23 0.46
C SER A 28 4.62 3.67 -0.04
N ALA A 29 5.67 4.49 -0.12
CA ALA A 29 5.54 5.90 -0.50
C ALA A 29 4.94 6.07 -1.91
N ILE A 30 5.32 5.22 -2.87
CA ILE A 30 4.78 5.26 -4.24
C ILE A 30 3.29 4.94 -4.21
N TRP A 31 2.92 3.87 -3.50
CA TRP A 31 1.52 3.50 -3.31
C TRP A 31 0.74 4.65 -2.65
N GLY A 32 1.35 5.28 -1.64
CA GLY A 32 0.73 6.38 -0.90
C GLY A 32 0.40 7.57 -1.78
N ILE A 33 1.30 7.93 -2.68
CA ILE A 33 1.08 9.04 -3.61
C ILE A 33 -0.08 8.69 -4.55
N GLY A 34 -0.08 7.49 -5.10
CA GLY A 34 -1.14 7.06 -6.02
C GLY A 34 -2.50 6.93 -5.37
N ASN A 35 -2.56 6.68 -4.07
CA ASN A 35 -3.79 6.48 -3.31
C ASN A 35 -4.12 7.65 -2.37
N LYS A 36 -3.43 8.78 -2.53
CA LYS A 36 -3.63 9.99 -1.72
C LYS A 36 -3.50 9.74 -0.21
N THR A 37 -2.68 8.78 0.16
CA THR A 37 -2.44 8.40 1.54
C THR A 37 -1.00 8.79 1.89
N TYR A 38 -0.80 10.08 2.15
CA TYR A 38 0.53 10.66 2.25
C TYR A 38 1.28 10.30 3.54
N VAL A 39 0.59 9.74 4.53
CA VAL A 39 1.25 9.20 5.72
C VAL A 39 2.27 8.11 5.33
N ALA A 40 2.06 7.45 4.17
CA ALA A 40 2.98 6.45 3.65
C ALA A 40 4.38 7.02 3.37
N LEU A 41 4.51 8.34 3.17
CA LEU A 41 5.82 8.96 2.99
C LEU A 41 6.71 8.81 4.22
N LEU A 42 6.13 8.57 5.39
CA LEU A 42 6.90 8.28 6.61
C LEU A 42 7.68 6.97 6.52
N ALA A 43 7.35 6.11 5.54
CA ALA A 43 8.14 4.91 5.28
C ALA A 43 9.56 5.23 4.82
N LEU A 44 9.83 6.48 4.41
CA LEU A 44 11.17 6.93 4.05
C LEU A 44 12.02 7.30 5.27
N VAL A 45 11.42 7.38 6.46
CA VAL A 45 12.12 7.75 7.69
C VAL A 45 12.64 6.48 8.35
N PRO A 46 13.97 6.35 8.58
CA PRO A 46 14.55 5.16 9.22
C PRO A 46 13.93 4.95 10.63
N ILE A 47 13.80 3.70 11.03
CA ILE A 47 13.21 3.24 12.29
C ILE A 47 11.69 3.38 12.29
N VAL A 48 11.16 4.59 12.03
CA VAL A 48 9.72 4.82 11.91
C VAL A 48 9.12 3.98 10.79
N ASN A 49 9.89 3.73 9.72
CA ASN A 49 9.43 3.01 8.55
C ASN A 49 8.88 1.61 8.86
N ILE A 50 9.46 0.91 9.82
CA ILE A 50 8.99 -0.44 10.18
C ILE A 50 7.53 -0.38 10.65
N PHE A 51 7.22 0.57 11.54
CA PHE A 51 5.86 0.75 12.05
C PHE A 51 4.92 1.21 10.95
N VAL A 52 5.38 2.11 10.08
CA VAL A 52 4.58 2.61 8.95
C VAL A 52 4.25 1.47 7.99
N LEU A 53 5.19 0.59 7.67
CA LEU A 53 4.93 -0.54 6.77
C LEU A 53 3.89 -1.49 7.35
N ILE A 54 3.95 -1.79 8.63
CA ILE A 54 2.95 -2.62 9.30
C ILE A 54 1.58 -1.91 9.26
N ALA A 55 1.55 -0.62 9.56
CA ALA A 55 0.32 0.15 9.53
C ALA A 55 -0.28 0.21 8.12
N LEU A 56 0.56 0.33 7.08
CA LEU A 56 0.11 0.32 5.70
C LEU A 56 -0.51 -1.03 5.32
N GLY A 57 0.08 -2.13 5.78
CA GLY A 57 -0.49 -3.44 5.56
C GLY A 57 -1.86 -3.59 6.20
N LEU A 58 -1.98 -3.17 7.45
CA LEU A 58 -3.22 -3.30 8.22
C LEU A 58 -4.29 -2.31 7.78
N ASN A 59 -3.92 -1.07 7.48
CA ASN A 59 -4.86 0.02 7.29
C ASN A 59 -4.84 0.63 5.89
N GLY A 60 -3.95 0.18 5.00
CA GLY A 60 -3.78 0.79 3.68
C GLY A 60 -5.10 0.89 2.92
N ASN A 61 -5.87 -0.19 2.87
CA ASN A 61 -7.14 -0.20 2.17
C ASN A 61 -8.12 0.81 2.77
N LYS A 62 -8.20 0.88 4.11
CA LYS A 62 -9.09 1.84 4.79
C LYS A 62 -8.70 3.27 4.45
N TRP A 63 -7.41 3.57 4.53
CA TRP A 63 -6.91 4.91 4.25
C TRP A 63 -7.12 5.30 2.79
N ALA A 64 -6.83 4.40 1.86
CA ALA A 64 -7.05 4.65 0.44
C ALA A 64 -8.53 4.90 0.14
N TRP A 65 -9.41 4.13 0.76
CA TRP A 65 -10.85 4.32 0.60
C TRP A 65 -11.31 5.68 1.14
N ARG A 66 -10.80 6.09 2.28
CA ARG A 66 -11.14 7.38 2.89
C ARG A 66 -10.60 8.56 2.12
N ASN A 67 -9.40 8.44 1.56
CA ASN A 67 -8.66 9.58 1.03
C ASN A 67 -8.92 9.85 -0.43
N LYS A 68 -9.47 8.90 -1.17
CA LYS A 68 -9.71 9.02 -2.60
C LYS A 68 -11.08 8.49 -2.95
N HIS A 69 -11.78 9.16 -3.87
CA HIS A 69 -13.09 8.68 -4.34
C HIS A 69 -12.89 7.53 -5.32
N TRP A 70 -13.64 6.44 -5.13
CA TRP A 70 -13.63 5.25 -5.97
C TRP A 70 -15.01 5.03 -6.55
N LYS A 71 -15.09 4.54 -7.78
CA LYS A 71 -16.37 4.36 -8.47
C LYS A 71 -17.24 3.29 -7.81
N SER A 72 -16.60 2.25 -7.27
CA SER A 72 -17.30 1.13 -6.64
C SER A 72 -16.30 0.34 -5.80
N VAL A 73 -16.79 -0.62 -5.01
CA VAL A 73 -15.94 -1.56 -4.29
C VAL A 73 -15.13 -2.40 -5.29
N GLU A 74 -15.74 -2.85 -6.37
CA GLU A 74 -15.08 -3.64 -7.40
C GLU A 74 -13.95 -2.86 -8.09
N HIS A 75 -14.19 -1.58 -8.38
CA HIS A 75 -13.17 -0.70 -8.94
C HIS A 75 -11.98 -0.56 -7.99
N PHE A 76 -12.26 -0.35 -6.70
CA PHE A 76 -11.24 -0.26 -5.66
C PHE A 76 -10.40 -1.54 -5.60
N LYS A 77 -11.08 -2.69 -5.53
CA LYS A 77 -10.40 -4.00 -5.45
C LYS A 77 -9.53 -4.25 -6.67
N ALA A 78 -10.01 -3.92 -7.88
CA ALA A 78 -9.25 -4.08 -9.10
C ALA A 78 -7.99 -3.20 -9.09
N ALA A 79 -8.13 -1.96 -8.64
CA ALA A 79 -6.99 -1.04 -8.54
C ALA A 79 -5.96 -1.54 -7.52
N GLN A 80 -6.42 -1.98 -6.34
CA GLN A 80 -5.51 -2.49 -5.32
C GLN A 80 -4.83 -3.79 -5.74
N GLN A 81 -5.51 -4.63 -6.53
CA GLN A 81 -4.91 -5.83 -7.08
C GLN A 81 -3.74 -5.50 -8.00
N LYS A 82 -3.88 -4.48 -8.84
CA LYS A 82 -2.78 -4.00 -9.69
C LYS A 82 -1.60 -3.50 -8.83
N TRP A 83 -1.88 -2.75 -7.78
CA TRP A 83 -0.85 -2.31 -6.85
C TRP A 83 -0.16 -3.48 -6.17
N THR A 84 -0.91 -4.51 -5.80
CA THR A 84 -0.37 -5.70 -5.16
C THR A 84 0.56 -6.45 -6.12
N TYR A 85 0.16 -6.64 -7.38
CA TYR A 85 1.03 -7.27 -8.37
C TYR A 85 2.29 -6.45 -8.62
N ALA A 86 2.16 -5.13 -8.74
CA ALA A 86 3.32 -4.25 -8.86
C ALA A 86 4.22 -4.35 -7.63
N GLY A 87 3.62 -4.47 -6.45
CA GLY A 87 4.36 -4.66 -5.20
C GLY A 87 5.14 -5.97 -5.17
N TYR A 88 4.54 -7.06 -5.64
CA TYR A 88 5.24 -8.34 -5.74
C TYR A 88 6.42 -8.26 -6.70
N ALA A 89 6.23 -7.58 -7.85
CA ALA A 89 7.32 -7.37 -8.79
C ALA A 89 8.45 -6.54 -8.16
N ALA A 90 8.11 -5.48 -7.43
CA ALA A 90 9.08 -4.67 -6.71
C ALA A 90 9.83 -5.49 -5.67
N PHE A 91 9.13 -6.33 -4.91
CA PHE A 91 9.73 -7.19 -3.91
C PHE A 91 10.72 -8.17 -4.56
N ALA A 92 10.35 -8.78 -5.68
CA ALA A 92 11.25 -9.67 -6.41
C ALA A 92 12.52 -8.95 -6.87
N ILE A 93 12.38 -7.72 -7.33
CA ILE A 93 13.54 -6.89 -7.71
C ILE A 93 14.41 -6.58 -6.49
N TYR A 94 13.80 -6.22 -5.35
CA TYR A 94 14.55 -5.96 -4.12
C TYR A 94 15.34 -7.18 -3.67
N VAL A 95 14.72 -8.37 -3.72
CA VAL A 95 15.39 -9.62 -3.36
C VAL A 95 16.57 -9.90 -4.31
N PHE A 96 16.35 -9.74 -5.62
CA PHE A 96 17.40 -9.95 -6.61
C PHE A 96 18.59 -9.01 -6.37
N VAL A 97 18.33 -7.72 -6.17
CA VAL A 97 19.38 -6.72 -5.92
C VAL A 97 20.12 -7.03 -4.64
N PHE A 98 19.39 -7.41 -3.58
CA PHE A 98 20.00 -7.79 -2.31
C PHE A 98 20.94 -8.99 -2.45
N LEU A 99 20.47 -10.05 -3.14
CA LEU A 99 21.26 -11.26 -3.32
C LEU A 99 22.49 -10.99 -4.18
N LYS A 100 22.34 -10.18 -5.22
CA LYS A 100 23.47 -9.79 -6.07
C LYS A 100 24.51 -9.00 -5.27
N GLY A 101 24.07 -8.02 -4.49
CA GLY A 101 24.97 -7.23 -3.65
C GLY A 101 25.66 -8.10 -2.60
N PHE A 102 24.93 -9.01 -1.98
CA PHE A 102 25.49 -9.95 -1.02
C PHE A 102 26.56 -10.84 -1.66
N TYR A 103 26.26 -11.37 -2.84
CA TYR A 103 27.22 -12.19 -3.59
C TYR A 103 28.49 -11.41 -3.90
N GLU A 104 28.36 -10.18 -4.38
CA GLU A 104 29.54 -9.34 -4.73
C GLU A 104 30.39 -8.97 -3.52
N ILE A 105 29.78 -8.85 -2.33
CA ILE A 105 30.51 -8.51 -1.10
C ILE A 105 31.25 -9.72 -0.54
N PHE A 106 30.65 -10.91 -0.57
CA PHE A 106 31.16 -12.10 0.13
C PHE A 106 31.80 -13.13 -0.78
N TRP A 107 31.81 -12.92 -2.07
CA TRP A 107 32.44 -13.77 -3.06
C TRP A 107 33.33 -12.98 -3.97
#